data_83fa73149791caa1c572bae30ed01b7a
#
_entry.id   83fa73149791caa1c572bae30ed01b7a
#
_cell.length_a   1.000
_cell.length_b   1.000
_cell.length_c   1.000
_cell.angle_alpha   90.00
_cell.angle_beta   90.00
_cell.angle_gamma   90.00
#
_symmetry.space_group_name_H-M   'P 1'
#
loop_
_entity.id
_entity.type
_entity.pdbx_description
1 polymer ?
#
loop_
_entity_poly.entity_id
_entity_poly.type
_entity_poly.pdbx_seq_one_letter_code
_entity_poly.pdbx_strand_id
1 'polypeptide(L)'
;GGGMGGLETQINSKFKDNKYYFIEKNYVSKKVKYGWDPENNEGYNNLNLLKDFLILNGMKEADFKIYDQDKDELPNVEFDIITSLYSLDYHYDFNIYIDYIKKNSNKNTKIIFDTIRPEFFSNIFKNIKVLKINDETIHKSKRLLCSEFIK
;
A
#
# COMPACT_ATOMS: atom_id res chain seq x y z
N GLY A 1 -1.17 -0.13 3.27
CA GLY A 1 -1.71 1.16 3.67
C GLY A 1 -2.33 1.94 2.52
N GLY A 2 -3.62 1.73 2.24
CA GLY A 2 -4.38 2.50 1.24
C GLY A 2 -4.99 3.78 1.81
N GLY A 3 -4.80 4.05 3.10
CA GLY A 3 -5.41 5.17 3.78
C GLY A 3 -6.94 5.14 3.68
N MET A 4 -7.54 6.25 3.27
CA MET A 4 -9.00 6.34 3.05
C MET A 4 -9.47 5.86 1.67
N GLY A 5 -8.60 5.27 0.84
CA GLY A 5 -8.98 4.73 -0.46
C GLY A 5 -9.23 5.79 -1.55
N GLY A 6 -8.67 6.99 -1.40
CA GLY A 6 -8.89 8.07 -2.36
C GLY A 6 -8.36 7.76 -3.77
N LEU A 7 -7.21 7.07 -3.87
CA LEU A 7 -6.67 6.62 -5.15
C LEU A 7 -7.59 5.59 -5.81
N GLU A 8 -8.04 4.60 -5.03
CA GLU A 8 -8.86 3.49 -5.51
C GLU A 8 -10.25 3.96 -5.97
N THR A 9 -10.84 4.95 -5.28
CA THR A 9 -12.11 5.55 -5.73
C THR A 9 -11.94 6.29 -7.06
N GLN A 10 -10.82 7.00 -7.27
CA GLN A 10 -10.52 7.64 -8.55
C GLN A 10 -10.29 6.62 -9.66
N ILE A 11 -9.57 5.54 -9.38
CA ILE A 11 -9.37 4.44 -10.35
C ILE A 11 -10.73 3.82 -10.69
N ASN A 12 -11.55 3.50 -9.68
CA ASN A 12 -12.87 2.89 -9.87
C ASN A 12 -13.83 3.79 -10.65
N SER A 13 -13.70 5.12 -10.55
CA SER A 13 -14.53 6.04 -11.33
C SER A 13 -14.27 5.94 -12.84
N LYS A 14 -13.04 5.60 -13.23
CA LYS A 14 -12.59 5.52 -14.63
C LYS A 14 -12.59 4.10 -15.19
N PHE A 15 -12.25 3.14 -14.36
CA PHE A 15 -12.09 1.74 -14.74
C PHE A 15 -13.00 0.88 -13.86
N LYS A 16 -14.01 0.27 -14.47
CA LYS A 16 -14.95 -0.62 -13.79
C LYS A 16 -14.40 -2.05 -13.79
N ASP A 17 -15.09 -2.92 -13.06
CA ASP A 17 -14.81 -4.37 -12.99
C ASP A 17 -13.48 -4.75 -12.31
N ASN A 18 -12.91 -3.83 -11.51
CA ASN A 18 -11.79 -4.15 -10.64
C ASN A 18 -12.25 -4.70 -9.29
N LYS A 19 -11.38 -5.49 -8.66
CA LYS A 19 -11.53 -5.92 -7.27
C LYS A 19 -10.44 -5.28 -6.42
N TYR A 20 -10.85 -4.71 -5.29
CA TYR A 20 -9.96 -3.97 -4.41
C TYR A 20 -9.83 -4.67 -3.07
N TYR A 21 -8.61 -4.77 -2.57
CA TYR A 21 -8.28 -5.38 -1.29
C TYR A 21 -7.51 -4.35 -0.46
N PHE A 22 -8.17 -3.81 0.56
CA PHE A 22 -7.57 -2.86 1.48
C PHE A 22 -7.00 -3.63 2.67
N ILE A 23 -5.71 -3.56 2.87
CA ILE A 23 -5.02 -4.13 4.03
C ILE A 23 -4.55 -2.96 4.88
N GLU A 24 -5.18 -2.78 6.02
CA GLU A 24 -5.01 -1.61 6.87
C GLU A 24 -4.99 -2.00 8.34
N LYS A 25 -4.47 -1.12 9.16
CA LYS A 25 -4.53 -1.24 10.61
C LYS A 25 -5.74 -0.47 11.14
N ASN A 26 -6.62 -1.16 11.90
CA ASN A 26 -7.78 -0.51 12.52
C ASN A 26 -7.39 0.18 13.84
N TYR A 27 -6.57 1.20 13.74
CA TYR A 27 -6.08 1.96 14.88
C TYR A 27 -5.77 3.39 14.48
N VAL A 28 -6.11 4.34 15.38
CA VAL A 28 -5.79 5.76 15.19
C VAL A 28 -4.88 6.20 16.34
N SER A 29 -3.64 6.47 16.02
CA SER A 29 -2.65 6.98 16.97
C SER A 29 -3.01 8.38 17.45
N LYS A 30 -2.80 8.66 18.74
CA LYS A 30 -3.06 9.98 19.33
C LYS A 30 -2.13 11.07 18.79
N LYS A 31 -0.96 10.70 18.32
CA LYS A 31 0.02 11.61 17.71
C LYS A 31 0.45 11.05 16.37
N VAL A 32 0.49 11.91 15.38
CA VAL A 32 1.09 11.57 14.09
C VAL A 32 2.60 11.67 14.24
N LYS A 33 3.30 10.59 13.99
CA LYS A 33 4.75 10.59 13.86
C LYS A 33 5.11 10.48 12.38
N TYR A 34 6.00 11.34 11.95
CA TYR A 34 6.53 11.31 10.60
C TYR A 34 7.90 10.64 10.63
N GLY A 35 8.06 9.62 9.82
CA GLY A 35 9.31 8.92 9.67
C GLY A 35 9.20 7.44 10.03
N TRP A 36 10.29 6.74 9.74
CA TRP A 36 10.37 5.32 9.99
C TRP A 36 10.68 5.03 11.45
N ASP A 37 9.75 4.38 12.11
CA ASP A 37 9.94 3.82 13.43
C ASP A 37 9.28 2.42 13.46
N PRO A 38 10.04 1.36 13.14
CA PRO A 38 9.52 0.01 13.02
C PRO A 38 9.01 -0.58 14.34
N GLU A 39 9.39 0.01 15.48
CA GLU A 39 8.95 -0.44 16.79
C GLU A 39 7.62 0.20 17.24
N ASN A 40 7.23 1.29 16.62
CA ASN A 40 5.97 1.96 16.94
C ASN A 40 4.85 1.40 16.06
N ASN A 41 4.02 0.60 16.65
CA ASN A 41 2.77 0.05 16.14
C ASN A 41 1.73 1.14 15.83
N GLU A 42 2.09 2.14 15.04
CA GLU A 42 1.21 3.25 14.71
C GLU A 42 0.20 2.88 13.64
N GLY A 43 -0.95 3.49 13.72
CA GLY A 43 -2.00 3.38 12.72
C GLY A 43 -2.75 4.69 12.64
N TYR A 44 -3.29 4.99 11.47
CA TYR A 44 -3.99 6.25 11.20
C TYR A 44 -5.31 6.01 10.49
N ASN A 45 -5.87 4.81 10.60
CA ASN A 45 -7.08 4.46 9.89
C ASN A 45 -8.17 3.90 10.81
N ASN A 46 -9.42 4.21 10.47
CA ASN A 46 -10.62 3.60 11.01
C ASN A 46 -11.31 2.87 9.86
N LEU A 47 -11.41 1.55 9.95
CA LEU A 47 -11.91 0.72 8.85
C LEU A 47 -13.40 0.95 8.55
N ASN A 48 -14.19 1.37 9.53
CA ASN A 48 -15.58 1.73 9.29
C ASN A 48 -15.68 3.03 8.47
N LEU A 49 -14.89 4.05 8.82
CA LEU A 49 -14.83 5.28 8.05
C LEU A 49 -14.29 5.04 6.64
N LEU A 50 -13.30 4.16 6.48
CA LEU A 50 -12.83 3.74 5.15
C LEU A 50 -13.96 3.13 4.34
N LYS A 51 -14.71 2.18 4.92
CA LYS A 51 -15.86 1.54 4.24
C LYS A 51 -16.90 2.58 3.80
N ASP A 52 -17.29 3.45 4.71
CA ASP A 52 -18.28 4.49 4.43
C ASP A 52 -17.80 5.44 3.31
N PHE A 53 -16.54 5.84 3.37
CA PHE A 53 -15.93 6.68 2.33
C PHE A 53 -15.98 6.02 0.95
N LEU A 54 -15.62 4.74 0.85
CA LEU A 54 -15.63 3.99 -0.42
C LEU A 54 -17.04 3.94 -1.01
N ILE A 55 -18.05 3.62 -0.18
CA ILE A 55 -19.46 3.55 -0.60
C ILE A 55 -19.97 4.92 -1.04
N LEU A 56 -19.73 5.96 -0.25
CA LEU A 56 -20.13 7.34 -0.57
C LEU A 56 -19.52 7.84 -1.88
N ASN A 57 -18.32 7.33 -2.25
CA ASN A 57 -17.66 7.65 -3.51
C ASN A 57 -17.99 6.65 -4.64
N GLY A 58 -19.08 5.90 -4.52
CA GLY A 58 -19.66 5.10 -5.59
C GLY A 58 -19.00 3.75 -5.84
N MET A 59 -18.20 3.23 -4.90
CA MET A 59 -17.74 1.83 -4.94
C MET A 59 -18.85 0.91 -4.41
N LYS A 60 -19.09 -0.20 -5.11
CA LYS A 60 -20.03 -1.23 -4.64
C LYS A 60 -19.33 -2.14 -3.63
N GLU A 61 -20.03 -2.52 -2.57
CA GLU A 61 -19.48 -3.45 -1.55
C GLU A 61 -18.97 -4.77 -2.15
N ALA A 62 -19.55 -5.23 -3.25
CA ALA A 62 -19.10 -6.42 -3.95
C ALA A 62 -17.72 -6.26 -4.63
N ASP A 63 -17.23 -5.03 -4.79
CA ASP A 63 -16.00 -4.74 -5.54
C ASP A 63 -14.80 -4.52 -4.63
N PHE A 64 -15.00 -4.44 -3.31
CA PHE A 64 -13.87 -4.30 -2.38
C PHE A 64 -14.01 -5.19 -1.14
N LYS A 65 -12.86 -5.48 -0.53
CA LYS A 65 -12.74 -6.10 0.79
C LYS A 65 -11.75 -5.31 1.62
N ILE A 66 -12.05 -5.18 2.91
CA ILE A 66 -11.21 -4.49 3.88
C ILE A 66 -10.75 -5.52 4.91
N TYR A 67 -9.45 -5.54 5.19
CA TYR A 67 -8.81 -6.45 6.14
C TYR A 67 -8.13 -5.64 7.24
N ASP A 68 -8.44 -5.97 8.49
CA ASP A 68 -7.67 -5.53 9.64
C ASP A 68 -6.40 -6.38 9.72
N GLN A 69 -5.26 -5.78 9.42
CA GLN A 69 -3.96 -6.46 9.39
C GLN A 69 -3.63 -7.20 10.69
N ASP A 70 -4.12 -6.72 11.83
CA ASP A 70 -3.80 -7.27 13.14
C ASP A 70 -4.73 -8.43 13.54
N LYS A 71 -5.86 -8.64 12.81
CA LYS A 71 -6.90 -9.59 13.21
C LYS A 71 -7.29 -10.57 12.13
N ASP A 72 -7.27 -10.12 10.86
CA ASP A 72 -7.80 -10.90 9.77
C ASP A 72 -6.71 -11.73 9.10
N GLU A 73 -7.08 -12.90 8.59
CA GLU A 73 -6.25 -13.62 7.65
C GLU A 73 -6.18 -12.84 6.33
N LEU A 74 -4.97 -12.47 5.92
CA LEU A 74 -4.75 -11.68 4.73
C LEU A 74 -5.14 -12.45 3.45
N PRO A 75 -5.65 -11.77 2.41
CA PRO A 75 -6.09 -12.43 1.19
C PRO A 75 -4.94 -13.17 0.51
N ASN A 76 -5.20 -14.42 0.14
CA ASN A 76 -4.27 -15.25 -0.62
C ASN A 76 -4.71 -15.28 -2.09
N VAL A 77 -4.43 -14.20 -2.81
CA VAL A 77 -4.80 -13.99 -4.21
C VAL A 77 -3.62 -13.37 -4.95
N GLU A 78 -3.50 -13.65 -6.23
CA GLU A 78 -2.51 -12.99 -7.07
C GLU A 78 -3.01 -11.60 -7.47
N PHE A 79 -2.21 -10.58 -7.21
CA PHE A 79 -2.54 -9.19 -7.50
C PHE A 79 -1.94 -8.72 -8.82
N ASP A 80 -2.69 -7.96 -9.60
CA ASP A 80 -2.17 -7.23 -10.77
C ASP A 80 -1.39 -5.99 -10.34
N ILE A 81 -1.91 -5.27 -9.34
CA ILE A 81 -1.30 -4.04 -8.82
C ILE A 81 -1.34 -4.05 -7.30
N ILE A 82 -0.22 -3.71 -6.68
CA ILE A 82 -0.09 -3.45 -5.25
C ILE A 82 0.35 -2.00 -5.07
N THR A 83 -0.40 -1.24 -4.29
CA THR A 83 -0.09 0.16 -3.99
C THR A 83 0.07 0.40 -2.50
N SER A 84 1.04 1.22 -2.12
CA SER A 84 1.21 1.66 -0.73
C SER A 84 1.91 3.01 -0.69
N LEU A 85 1.12 4.08 -0.75
CA LEU A 85 1.67 5.43 -0.81
C LEU A 85 1.85 6.00 0.61
N TYR A 86 3.06 6.49 0.90
CA TYR A 86 3.45 7.05 2.20
C TYR A 86 3.22 6.12 3.41
N SER A 87 3.27 4.80 3.21
CA SER A 87 3.07 3.80 4.25
C SER A 87 4.16 2.74 4.22
N LEU A 88 4.09 1.78 3.31
CA LEU A 88 5.10 0.73 3.16
C LEU A 88 6.45 1.36 2.79
N ASP A 89 7.51 0.97 3.49
CA ASP A 89 8.87 1.52 3.41
C ASP A 89 8.99 3.04 3.66
N TYR A 90 7.94 3.64 4.19
CA TYR A 90 7.91 5.03 4.64
C TYR A 90 7.66 5.14 6.15
N HIS A 91 6.69 4.35 6.69
CA HIS A 91 6.40 4.18 8.10
C HIS A 91 6.70 2.76 8.59
N TYR A 92 6.57 1.77 7.71
CA TYR A 92 6.75 0.36 8.01
C TYR A 92 7.83 -0.23 7.10
N ASP A 93 8.75 -1.02 7.68
CA ASP A 93 9.78 -1.69 6.89
C ASP A 93 9.16 -2.63 5.85
N PHE A 94 9.57 -2.47 4.60
CA PHE A 94 9.16 -3.34 3.49
C PHE A 94 9.41 -4.82 3.78
N ASN A 95 10.50 -5.13 4.51
CA ASN A 95 10.87 -6.50 4.84
C ASN A 95 9.80 -7.25 5.64
N ILE A 96 8.96 -6.54 6.41
CA ILE A 96 7.87 -7.15 7.18
C ILE A 96 6.85 -7.83 6.24
N TYR A 97 6.67 -7.29 5.03
CA TYR A 97 5.65 -7.73 4.08
C TYR A 97 6.21 -8.41 2.84
N ILE A 98 7.54 -8.49 2.69
CA ILE A 98 8.18 -8.96 1.45
C ILE A 98 7.71 -10.36 1.04
N ASP A 99 7.62 -11.30 2.00
CA ASP A 99 7.20 -12.67 1.73
C ASP A 99 5.74 -12.74 1.29
N TYR A 100 4.88 -11.96 1.96
CA TYR A 100 3.48 -11.85 1.58
C TYR A 100 3.31 -11.27 0.18
N ILE A 101 4.00 -10.17 -0.12
CA ILE A 101 3.95 -9.50 -1.43
C ILE A 101 4.49 -10.46 -2.50
N LYS A 102 5.63 -11.12 -2.26
CA LYS A 102 6.24 -12.06 -3.19
C LYS A 102 5.34 -13.25 -3.49
N LYS A 103 4.69 -13.83 -2.46
CA LYS A 103 3.76 -14.95 -2.58
C LYS A 103 2.55 -14.59 -3.45
N ASN A 104 2.04 -13.37 -3.35
CA ASN A 104 0.84 -12.90 -4.02
C ASN A 104 1.12 -12.07 -5.28
N SER A 105 2.32 -12.21 -5.85
CA SER A 105 2.78 -11.50 -7.05
C SER A 105 3.29 -12.48 -8.10
N ASN A 106 3.12 -12.10 -9.36
CA ASN A 106 3.78 -12.74 -10.50
C ASN A 106 4.70 -11.73 -11.22
N LYS A 107 5.32 -12.15 -12.34
CA LYS A 107 6.23 -11.29 -13.14
C LYS A 107 5.57 -10.03 -13.72
N ASN A 108 4.24 -10.01 -13.86
CA ASN A 108 3.48 -8.89 -14.42
C ASN A 108 2.96 -7.94 -13.34
N THR A 109 2.91 -8.39 -12.08
CA THR A 109 2.43 -7.57 -10.96
C THR A 109 3.23 -6.27 -10.84
N LYS A 110 2.52 -5.16 -10.73
CA LYS A 110 3.10 -3.83 -10.54
C LYS A 110 2.99 -3.44 -9.08
N ILE A 111 4.11 -3.08 -8.47
CA ILE A 111 4.18 -2.71 -7.06
C ILE A 111 4.62 -1.24 -7.00
N ILE A 112 3.77 -0.38 -6.43
CA ILE A 112 3.97 1.07 -6.38
C ILE A 112 3.97 1.50 -4.91
N PHE A 113 5.09 2.08 -4.47
CA PHE A 113 5.23 2.55 -3.09
C PHE A 113 6.24 3.71 -2.99
N ASP A 114 6.22 4.39 -1.84
CA ASP A 114 7.18 5.45 -1.54
C ASP A 114 8.28 4.91 -0.62
N THR A 115 9.54 5.27 -0.89
CA THR A 115 10.70 4.87 -0.08
C THR A 115 11.68 6.01 0.13
N ILE A 116 12.35 6.01 1.28
CA ILE A 116 13.50 6.90 1.57
C ILE A 116 14.84 6.23 1.25
N ARG A 117 14.85 4.94 0.89
CA ARG A 117 16.06 4.14 0.58
C ARG A 117 15.93 3.39 -0.75
N PRO A 118 15.76 4.09 -1.88
CA PRO A 118 15.46 3.47 -3.17
C PRO A 118 16.52 2.46 -3.65
N GLU A 119 17.77 2.65 -3.28
CA GLU A 119 18.89 1.78 -3.66
C GLU A 119 18.77 0.37 -3.08
N PHE A 120 18.11 0.21 -1.91
CA PHE A 120 17.85 -1.07 -1.27
C PHE A 120 17.09 -2.03 -2.20
N PHE A 121 16.19 -1.50 -3.00
CA PHE A 121 15.27 -2.29 -3.83
C PHE A 121 15.93 -2.86 -5.10
N SER A 122 17.12 -2.38 -5.48
CA SER A 122 17.89 -2.93 -6.60
C SER A 122 18.30 -4.40 -6.41
N ASN A 123 18.32 -4.86 -5.16
CA ASN A 123 18.61 -6.26 -4.82
C ASN A 123 17.34 -7.11 -4.67
N ILE A 124 16.16 -6.49 -4.77
CA ILE A 124 14.86 -7.16 -4.57
C ILE A 124 14.11 -7.32 -5.89
N PHE A 125 14.13 -6.29 -6.74
CA PHE A 125 13.38 -6.26 -7.99
C PHE A 125 14.28 -6.15 -9.21
N LYS A 126 13.93 -6.87 -10.28
CA LYS A 126 14.64 -6.77 -11.57
C LYS A 126 14.34 -5.46 -12.29
N ASN A 127 13.11 -4.98 -12.17
CA ASN A 127 12.66 -3.78 -12.87
C ASN A 127 12.22 -2.73 -11.86
N ILE A 128 12.88 -1.57 -11.88
CA ILE A 128 12.59 -0.44 -11.01
C ILE A 128 12.52 0.82 -11.86
N LYS A 129 11.45 1.58 -11.71
CA LYS A 129 11.29 2.89 -12.32
C LYS A 129 10.89 3.92 -11.25
N VAL A 130 11.59 5.04 -11.20
CA VAL A 130 11.20 6.19 -10.36
C VAL A 130 10.05 6.92 -11.07
N LEU A 131 8.89 6.97 -10.43
CA LEU A 131 7.71 7.69 -10.93
C LEU A 131 7.67 9.14 -10.48
N LYS A 132 8.12 9.40 -9.25
CA LYS A 132 8.09 10.73 -8.63
C LYS A 132 9.22 10.86 -7.61
N ILE A 133 9.78 12.05 -7.52
CA ILE A 133 10.69 12.47 -6.45
C ILE A 133 9.92 13.46 -5.57
N ASN A 134 9.80 13.18 -4.28
CA ASN A 134 9.07 13.99 -3.33
C ASN A 134 10.06 14.83 -2.50
N ASP A 135 10.65 15.85 -3.09
CA ASP A 135 11.61 16.72 -2.43
C ASP A 135 10.97 17.71 -1.44
N GLU A 136 9.66 17.92 -1.57
CA GLU A 136 8.90 18.85 -0.73
C GLU A 136 8.50 18.25 0.63
N THR A 137 8.66 16.93 0.82
CA THR A 137 8.36 16.27 2.08
C THR A 137 9.55 16.34 3.03
N ILE A 138 9.29 16.34 4.35
CA ILE A 138 10.32 16.31 5.40
C ILE A 138 11.28 15.12 5.19
N HIS A 139 10.76 14.01 4.71
CA HIS A 139 11.53 12.84 4.30
C HIS A 139 11.54 12.77 2.77
N LYS A 140 12.62 13.22 2.17
CA LYS A 140 12.85 13.12 0.71
C LYS A 140 12.65 11.68 0.24
N SER A 141 11.48 11.38 -0.27
CA SER A 141 11.14 10.03 -0.73
C SER A 141 11.07 9.95 -2.25
N LYS A 142 11.27 8.75 -2.77
CA LYS A 142 11.02 8.44 -4.18
C LYS A 142 9.85 7.47 -4.28
N ARG A 143 8.93 7.74 -5.21
CA ARG A 143 7.89 6.78 -5.58
C ARG A 143 8.44 5.85 -6.64
N LEU A 144 8.46 4.57 -6.32
CA LEU A 144 8.95 3.53 -7.20
C LEU A 144 7.78 2.77 -7.83
N LEU A 145 7.98 2.35 -9.07
CA LEU A 145 7.23 1.28 -9.73
C LEU A 145 8.19 0.10 -9.88
N CYS A 146 7.91 -0.98 -9.19
CA CYS A 146 8.71 -2.19 -9.20
C CYS A 146 7.95 -3.36 -9.83
N SER A 147 8.66 -4.30 -10.42
CA SER A 147 8.10 -5.58 -10.87
C SER A 147 9.17 -6.66 -10.95
N GLU A 148 8.72 -7.91 -10.88
CA GLU A 148 9.55 -9.12 -10.97
C GLU A 148 10.62 -9.20 -9.89
N PHE A 149 10.34 -9.98 -8.85
CA PHE A 149 11.32 -10.26 -7.80
C PHE A 149 12.55 -10.99 -8.36
N ILE A 150 13.72 -10.62 -7.88
CA ILE A 150 14.96 -11.40 -8.08
C ILE A 150 14.79 -12.75 -7.36
N LYS A 151 15.23 -13.83 -8.02
CA LYS A 151 15.15 -15.19 -7.47
C LYS A 151 16.11 -15.40 -6.29
#